data_775fdccc3802bdd14496068197b677cc
#
_entry.id   775fdccc3802bdd14496068197b677cc
#
_cell.length_a   1.000
_cell.length_b   1.000
_cell.length_c   1.000
_cell.angle_alpha   90.00
_cell.angle_beta   90.00
_cell.angle_gamma   90.00
#
_symmetry.space_group_name_H-M   'P 1'
#
loop_
_entity.id
_entity.type
_entity.pdbx_description
1 polymer ?
#
loop_
_entity_poly.entity_id
_entity_poly.type
_entity_poly.pdbx_seq_one_letter_code
_entity_poly.pdbx_strand_id
1 'polypeptide(L)'
;MRYLHTMVRVGDLEQALDFYCRKLGLIEQRRFDSEPGRFTLVYLAAPGDVDAPTADAPQLELTWNWDPEHYSGGRNFGHVAFAVADIYALCQKLLDQGVTINRPPRDGRMAFVRSPDGISIELLQDGAALEPREPWLSMPNTGSW
;
A
#
# COMPACT_ATOMS: atom_id res chain seq x y z
N MET A 1 12.51 18.44 13.21
CA MET A 1 12.24 17.85 11.89
C MET A 1 11.34 16.64 12.13
N ARG A 2 10.31 16.44 11.32
CA ARG A 2 9.32 15.38 11.46
C ARG A 2 8.98 14.86 10.06
N TYR A 3 8.82 13.53 9.90
CA TYR A 3 8.34 12.95 8.65
C TYR A 3 6.83 13.19 8.50
N LEU A 4 6.38 13.65 7.33
CA LEU A 4 4.98 13.98 7.08
C LEU A 4 4.29 12.96 6.15
N HIS A 5 4.82 12.75 4.96
CA HIS A 5 4.24 11.84 3.98
C HIS A 5 5.25 11.37 2.94
N THR A 6 4.89 10.26 2.28
CA THR A 6 5.45 9.85 0.98
C THR A 6 4.37 10.10 -0.06
N MET A 7 4.72 10.75 -1.18
CA MET A 7 3.80 10.94 -2.30
C MET A 7 4.06 9.90 -3.39
N VAL A 8 2.96 9.33 -3.91
CA VAL A 8 2.96 8.48 -5.11
C VAL A 8 1.94 9.01 -6.12
N ARG A 9 2.27 8.95 -7.41
CA ARG A 9 1.33 9.29 -8.47
C ARG A 9 0.49 8.07 -8.84
N VAL A 10 -0.80 8.34 -9.14
CA VAL A 10 -1.76 7.32 -9.56
C VAL A 10 -2.41 7.72 -10.87
N GLY A 11 -2.55 6.78 -11.79
CA GLY A 11 -3.16 7.02 -13.10
C GLY A 11 -4.68 7.02 -13.05
N ASP A 12 -5.27 6.26 -12.13
CA ASP A 12 -6.71 6.15 -11.90
C ASP A 12 -6.99 6.22 -10.40
N LEU A 13 -7.64 7.30 -9.96
CA LEU A 13 -7.90 7.54 -8.54
C LEU A 13 -8.84 6.51 -7.93
N GLU A 14 -9.88 6.06 -8.66
CA GLU A 14 -10.83 5.07 -8.15
C GLU A 14 -10.19 3.69 -7.97
N GLN A 15 -9.36 3.26 -8.91
CA GLN A 15 -8.59 2.02 -8.79
C GLN A 15 -7.59 2.09 -7.63
N ALA A 16 -6.92 3.24 -7.47
CA ALA A 16 -6.00 3.46 -6.36
C ALA A 16 -6.72 3.41 -5.00
N LEU A 17 -7.86 4.09 -4.86
CA LEU A 17 -8.68 4.06 -3.64
C LEU A 17 -9.26 2.66 -3.36
N ASP A 18 -9.67 1.93 -4.40
CA ASP A 18 -10.06 0.52 -4.24
C ASP A 18 -8.92 -0.32 -3.64
N PHE A 19 -7.71 -0.15 -4.18
CA PHE A 19 -6.56 -0.89 -3.71
C PHE A 19 -6.14 -0.46 -2.29
N TYR A 20 -5.84 0.83 -2.08
CA TYR A 20 -5.29 1.30 -0.82
C TYR A 20 -6.31 1.32 0.32
N CYS A 21 -7.57 1.71 0.06
CA CYS A 21 -8.58 1.82 1.11
C CYS A 21 -9.41 0.53 1.27
N ARG A 22 -10.05 0.03 0.21
CA ARG A 22 -10.95 -1.13 0.34
C ARG A 22 -10.20 -2.45 0.55
N LYS A 23 -9.09 -2.67 -0.15
CA LYS A 23 -8.31 -3.93 -0.08
C LYS A 23 -7.29 -3.91 1.05
N LEU A 24 -6.36 -2.93 1.06
CA LEU A 24 -5.35 -2.81 2.12
C LEU A 24 -5.91 -2.32 3.46
N GLY A 25 -6.94 -1.46 3.44
CA GLY A 25 -7.60 -0.97 4.65
C GLY A 25 -7.06 0.36 5.16
N LEU A 26 -6.37 1.15 4.33
CA LEU A 26 -5.99 2.52 4.68
C LEU A 26 -7.23 3.41 4.76
N ILE A 27 -7.15 4.46 5.54
CA ILE A 27 -8.26 5.39 5.82
C ILE A 27 -7.95 6.74 5.20
N GLU A 28 -8.84 7.22 4.33
CA GLU A 28 -8.74 8.57 3.79
C GLU A 28 -8.93 9.59 4.91
N GLN A 29 -7.93 10.46 5.10
CA GLN A 29 -7.93 11.51 6.12
C GLN A 29 -8.40 12.84 5.58
N ARG A 30 -7.98 13.17 4.36
CA ARG A 30 -8.31 14.44 3.70
C ARG A 30 -8.11 14.33 2.20
N ARG A 31 -8.82 15.20 1.49
CA ARG A 31 -8.71 15.35 0.05
C ARG A 31 -8.63 16.83 -0.32
N PHE A 32 -7.91 17.13 -1.38
CA PHE A 32 -7.78 18.47 -1.90
C PHE A 32 -7.76 18.46 -3.43
N ASP A 33 -8.62 19.25 -4.05
CA ASP A 33 -8.68 19.45 -5.50
C ASP A 33 -8.07 20.81 -5.86
N SER A 34 -7.19 20.81 -6.84
CA SER A 34 -6.57 22.03 -7.38
C SER A 34 -7.03 22.24 -8.82
N GLU A 35 -8.02 23.11 -9.02
CA GLU A 35 -8.47 23.50 -10.36
C GLU A 35 -7.35 24.14 -11.21
N PRO A 36 -6.57 25.12 -10.68
CA PRO A 36 -5.47 25.69 -11.44
C PRO A 36 -4.36 24.68 -11.76
N GLY A 37 -4.07 23.76 -10.85
CA GLY A 37 -3.03 22.73 -11.00
C GLY A 37 -3.52 21.48 -11.71
N ARG A 38 -4.83 21.31 -11.90
CA ARG A 38 -5.49 20.15 -12.52
C ARG A 38 -5.06 18.83 -11.90
N PHE A 39 -5.15 18.74 -10.55
CA PHE A 39 -4.85 17.52 -9.80
C PHE A 39 -5.71 17.39 -8.54
N THR A 40 -5.82 16.16 -8.06
CA THR A 40 -6.40 15.82 -6.76
C THR A 40 -5.31 15.19 -5.88
N LEU A 41 -5.23 15.63 -4.62
CA LEU A 41 -4.42 15.01 -3.58
C LEU A 41 -5.35 14.25 -2.62
N VAL A 42 -4.99 13.03 -2.26
CA VAL A 42 -5.68 12.24 -1.24
C VAL A 42 -4.64 11.73 -0.23
N TYR A 43 -4.88 12.00 1.04
CA TYR A 43 -3.98 11.60 2.12
C TYR A 43 -4.58 10.43 2.88
N LEU A 44 -3.83 9.34 2.94
CA LEU A 44 -4.24 8.07 3.54
C LEU A 44 -3.35 7.77 4.75
N ALA A 45 -3.96 7.23 5.81
CA ALA A 45 -3.24 6.74 6.99
C ALA A 45 -3.58 5.27 7.27
N ALA A 46 -2.64 4.53 7.87
CA ALA A 46 -2.94 3.21 8.40
C ALA A 46 -3.88 3.32 9.61
N PRO A 47 -4.80 2.36 9.84
CA PRO A 47 -5.75 2.44 10.96
C PRO A 47 -5.07 2.66 12.31
N GLY A 48 -3.94 2.02 12.58
CA GLY A 48 -3.18 2.19 13.83
C GLY A 48 -2.55 3.56 14.01
N ASP A 49 -2.41 4.35 12.92
CA ASP A 49 -1.83 5.68 12.96
C ASP A 49 -2.89 6.78 13.11
N VAL A 50 -4.15 6.49 12.77
CA VAL A 50 -5.26 7.47 12.85
C VAL A 50 -5.57 7.87 14.29
N ASP A 51 -5.50 6.90 15.21
CA ASP A 51 -5.77 7.08 16.64
C ASP A 51 -4.52 7.45 17.45
N ALA A 52 -3.36 7.62 16.79
CA ALA A 52 -2.15 8.05 17.47
C ALA A 52 -2.35 9.44 18.10
N PRO A 53 -1.84 9.69 19.32
CA PRO A 53 -2.06 10.96 20.05
C PRO A 53 -1.44 12.17 19.37
N THR A 54 -0.77 12.00 18.26
CA THR A 54 -0.23 13.08 17.43
C THR A 54 -1.10 13.27 16.21
N ALA A 55 -1.71 14.43 16.07
CA ALA A 55 -2.50 14.87 14.90
C ALA A 55 -1.72 14.85 13.55
N ASP A 56 -0.56 14.25 13.53
CA ASP A 56 0.47 14.35 12.52
C ASP A 56 1.13 13.00 12.20
N ALA A 57 0.38 11.90 12.26
CA ALA A 57 0.89 10.59 11.82
C ALA A 57 1.36 10.64 10.36
N PRO A 58 2.43 9.92 10.00
CA PRO A 58 2.88 9.81 8.62
C PRO A 58 1.76 9.31 7.70
N GLN A 59 1.65 9.92 6.52
CA GLN A 59 0.59 9.60 5.56
C GLN A 59 1.18 9.14 4.23
N LEU A 60 0.39 8.37 3.48
CA LEU A 60 0.61 8.16 2.07
C LEU A 60 -0.22 9.18 1.30
N GLU A 61 0.43 10.05 0.52
CA GLU A 61 -0.24 11.01 -0.36
C GLU A 61 -0.37 10.40 -1.75
N LEU A 62 -1.61 10.28 -2.24
CA LEU A 62 -1.89 9.95 -3.63
C LEU A 62 -2.05 11.26 -4.40
N THR A 63 -1.34 11.40 -5.52
CA THR A 63 -1.51 12.51 -6.46
C THR A 63 -2.08 11.96 -7.76
N TRP A 64 -3.31 12.38 -8.10
CA TRP A 64 -3.95 12.11 -9.37
C TRP A 64 -3.99 13.37 -10.23
N ASN A 65 -3.24 13.36 -11.34
CA ASN A 65 -3.29 14.41 -12.34
C ASN A 65 -4.52 14.19 -13.24
N TRP A 66 -5.34 15.23 -13.45
CA TRP A 66 -6.56 15.13 -14.25
C TRP A 66 -6.28 14.95 -15.74
N ASP A 67 -5.14 15.45 -16.20
CA ASP A 67 -4.67 15.20 -17.55
C ASP A 67 -3.98 13.80 -17.58
N PRO A 68 -4.37 12.92 -18.53
CA PRO A 68 -3.80 11.59 -18.59
C PRO A 68 -2.27 11.62 -18.73
N GLU A 69 -1.61 10.87 -17.87
CA GLU A 69 -0.16 10.73 -17.87
C GLU A 69 0.23 9.25 -17.70
N HIS A 70 1.27 8.82 -18.39
CA HIS A 70 1.80 7.48 -18.24
C HIS A 70 3.02 7.51 -17.31
N TYR A 71 2.93 6.77 -16.21
CA TYR A 71 4.02 6.67 -15.24
C TYR A 71 4.85 5.43 -15.49
N SER A 72 6.17 5.59 -15.50
CA SER A 72 7.13 4.49 -15.52
C SER A 72 7.91 4.47 -14.20
N GLY A 73 8.07 3.29 -13.63
CA GLY A 73 8.88 3.11 -12.42
C GLY A 73 10.37 3.28 -12.72
N GLY A 74 11.06 4.08 -11.91
CA GLY A 74 12.52 4.08 -11.83
C GLY A 74 13.01 3.02 -10.83
N ARG A 75 14.33 2.90 -10.66
CA ARG A 75 14.93 2.00 -9.65
C ARG A 75 15.32 2.72 -8.36
N ASN A 76 15.17 4.02 -8.31
CA ASN A 76 15.54 4.80 -7.13
C ASN A 76 14.52 4.64 -6.00
N PHE A 77 13.22 4.66 -6.32
CA PHE A 77 12.16 4.36 -5.34
C PHE A 77 12.09 2.85 -5.11
N GLY A 78 12.08 2.43 -3.84
CA GLY A 78 11.95 1.03 -3.44
C GLY A 78 10.49 0.63 -3.24
N HIS A 79 10.01 0.76 -2.01
CA HIS A 79 8.65 0.35 -1.63
C HIS A 79 8.10 1.22 -0.49
N VAL A 80 6.81 1.07 -0.23
CA VAL A 80 6.15 1.54 0.99
C VAL A 80 5.88 0.30 1.86
N ALA A 81 6.16 0.38 3.17
CA ALA A 81 5.99 -0.74 4.08
C ALA A 81 4.90 -0.46 5.13
N PHE A 82 4.12 -1.51 5.45
CA PHE A 82 3.10 -1.48 6.50
C PHE A 82 3.28 -2.66 7.44
N ALA A 83 3.22 -2.40 8.75
CA ALA A 83 3.05 -3.43 9.76
C ALA A 83 1.60 -3.90 9.79
N VAL A 84 1.38 -5.21 9.89
CA VAL A 84 0.04 -5.82 9.83
C VAL A 84 -0.12 -6.84 10.96
N ALA A 85 -1.29 -6.87 11.57
CA ALA A 85 -1.57 -7.71 12.74
C ALA A 85 -1.54 -9.23 12.43
N ASP A 86 -1.98 -9.64 11.23
CA ASP A 86 -1.92 -11.01 10.74
C ASP A 86 -1.64 -11.00 9.23
N ILE A 87 -0.39 -11.30 8.88
CA ILE A 87 0.07 -11.27 7.50
C ILE A 87 -0.61 -12.33 6.62
N TYR A 88 -0.95 -13.49 7.19
CA TYR A 88 -1.63 -14.55 6.45
C TYR A 88 -3.08 -14.17 6.14
N ALA A 89 -3.80 -13.63 7.13
CA ALA A 89 -5.17 -13.18 6.94
C ALA A 89 -5.28 -12.05 5.91
N LEU A 90 -4.36 -11.08 5.96
CA LEU A 90 -4.34 -10.00 4.98
C LEU A 90 -3.97 -10.50 3.58
N CYS A 91 -2.94 -11.34 3.45
CA CYS A 91 -2.56 -11.90 2.15
C CYS A 91 -3.70 -12.74 1.54
N GLN A 92 -4.43 -13.51 2.34
CA GLN A 92 -5.60 -14.27 1.87
C GLN A 92 -6.71 -13.33 1.39
N LYS A 93 -7.06 -12.31 2.18
CA LYS A 93 -8.04 -11.29 1.78
C LYS A 93 -7.66 -10.62 0.45
N LEU A 94 -6.40 -10.25 0.30
CA LEU A 94 -5.91 -9.61 -0.93
C LEU A 94 -6.01 -10.57 -2.12
N LEU A 95 -5.61 -11.82 -1.95
CA LEU A 95 -5.68 -12.87 -2.98
C LEU A 95 -7.14 -13.12 -3.41
N ASP A 96 -8.07 -13.24 -2.47
CA ASP A 96 -9.50 -13.41 -2.72
C ASP A 96 -10.11 -12.21 -3.48
N GLN A 97 -9.52 -11.04 -3.35
CA GLN A 97 -9.89 -9.82 -4.06
C GLN A 97 -9.11 -9.59 -5.36
N GLY A 98 -8.39 -10.61 -5.85
CA GLY A 98 -7.69 -10.59 -7.12
C GLY A 98 -6.35 -9.83 -7.11
N VAL A 99 -5.79 -9.53 -5.93
CA VAL A 99 -4.45 -8.95 -5.82
C VAL A 99 -3.41 -10.07 -5.89
N THR A 100 -2.44 -9.92 -6.79
CA THR A 100 -1.33 -10.86 -6.88
C THR A 100 -0.41 -10.72 -5.66
N ILE A 101 -0.13 -11.82 -4.97
CA ILE A 101 0.91 -11.87 -3.94
C ILE A 101 2.25 -12.14 -4.63
N ASN A 102 3.03 -11.09 -4.85
CA ASN A 102 4.28 -11.18 -5.61
C ASN A 102 5.35 -11.99 -4.85
N ARG A 103 5.54 -11.70 -3.56
CA ARG A 103 6.31 -12.52 -2.63
C ARG A 103 5.40 -13.02 -1.52
N PRO A 104 5.08 -14.33 -1.48
CA PRO A 104 4.26 -14.89 -0.41
C PRO A 104 4.96 -14.83 0.96
N PRO A 105 4.21 -14.78 2.07
CA PRO A 105 4.75 -14.73 3.43
C PRO A 105 5.20 -16.11 3.93
N ARG A 106 6.15 -16.76 3.22
CA ARG A 106 6.63 -18.13 3.52
C ARG A 106 7.25 -18.27 4.91
N ASP A 107 7.86 -17.17 5.36
CA ASP A 107 8.53 -17.09 6.67
C ASP A 107 7.62 -16.58 7.79
N GLY A 108 6.33 -16.38 7.51
CA GLY A 108 5.38 -15.80 8.45
C GLY A 108 5.65 -14.34 8.81
N ARG A 109 6.57 -13.68 8.07
CA ARG A 109 7.03 -12.33 8.44
C ARG A 109 6.83 -11.27 7.37
N MET A 110 7.08 -11.59 6.10
CA MET A 110 7.15 -10.57 5.06
C MET A 110 6.48 -11.04 3.78
N ALA A 111 5.69 -10.16 3.17
CA ALA A 111 5.10 -10.35 1.86
C ALA A 111 5.26 -9.10 1.01
N PHE A 112 5.16 -9.26 -0.32
CA PHE A 112 5.08 -8.13 -1.25
C PHE A 112 3.89 -8.28 -2.19
N VAL A 113 3.23 -7.14 -2.43
CA VAL A 113 2.22 -6.95 -3.46
C VAL A 113 2.53 -5.68 -4.26
N ARG A 114 1.81 -5.45 -5.36
CA ARG A 114 1.90 -4.19 -6.11
C ARG A 114 0.55 -3.49 -6.18
N SER A 115 0.59 -2.16 -6.10
CA SER A 115 -0.57 -1.33 -6.41
C SER A 115 -0.91 -1.39 -7.91
N PRO A 116 -2.09 -0.93 -8.34
CA PRO A 116 -2.43 -0.83 -9.77
C PRO A 116 -1.41 -0.04 -10.60
N ASP A 117 -0.76 0.95 -10.01
CA ASP A 117 0.27 1.78 -10.64
C ASP A 117 1.69 1.18 -10.53
N GLY A 118 1.79 -0.06 -10.04
CA GLY A 118 3.06 -0.79 -9.93
C GLY A 118 3.95 -0.38 -8.76
N ILE A 119 3.44 0.39 -7.80
CA ILE A 119 4.16 0.69 -6.56
C ILE A 119 4.31 -0.58 -5.73
N SER A 120 5.53 -0.91 -5.34
CA SER A 120 5.82 -2.05 -4.46
C SER A 120 5.35 -1.75 -3.04
N ILE A 121 4.59 -2.67 -2.45
CA ILE A 121 4.07 -2.59 -1.08
C ILE A 121 4.60 -3.78 -0.30
N GLU A 122 5.38 -3.51 0.74
CA GLU A 122 5.84 -4.50 1.69
C GLU A 122 4.85 -4.62 2.85
N LEU A 123 4.49 -5.85 3.18
CA LEU A 123 3.67 -6.18 4.36
C LEU A 123 4.57 -6.91 5.36
N LEU A 124 4.63 -6.41 6.57
CA LEU A 124 5.43 -6.96 7.65
C LEU A 124 4.54 -7.39 8.81
N GLN A 125 4.71 -8.64 9.27
CA GLN A 125 4.03 -9.10 10.49
C GLN A 125 4.43 -8.22 11.66
N ASP A 126 3.46 -7.65 12.36
CA ASP A 126 3.71 -6.95 13.62
C ASP A 126 4.11 -7.95 14.71
N GLY A 127 5.15 -7.60 15.48
CA GLY A 127 5.70 -8.49 16.50
C GLY A 127 6.52 -9.66 15.93
N ALA A 128 6.35 -10.86 16.50
CA ALA A 128 7.08 -12.06 16.09
C ALA A 128 6.54 -12.61 14.77
N ALA A 129 7.42 -13.26 13.99
CA ALA A 129 6.99 -14.00 12.81
C ALA A 129 5.99 -15.10 13.20
N LEU A 130 4.98 -15.30 12.39
CA LEU A 130 4.02 -16.40 12.55
C LEU A 130 4.67 -17.73 12.09
N GLU A 131 4.19 -18.87 12.64
CA GLU A 131 4.66 -20.18 12.20
C GLU A 131 4.41 -20.38 10.69
N PRO A 132 5.43 -20.80 9.93
CA PRO A 132 5.29 -21.10 8.51
C PRO A 132 4.18 -22.13 8.26
N ARG A 133 3.30 -21.86 7.29
CA ARG A 133 2.17 -22.75 6.96
C ARG A 133 1.79 -22.71 5.49
N GLU A 134 1.18 -23.80 5.03
CA GLU A 134 0.57 -23.87 3.70
C GLU A 134 -0.70 -22.99 3.62
N PRO A 135 -1.04 -22.48 2.43
CA PRO A 135 -0.35 -22.66 1.14
C PRO A 135 0.87 -21.76 0.94
N TRP A 136 1.14 -20.85 1.88
CA TRP A 136 2.16 -19.82 1.74
C TRP A 136 3.58 -20.40 1.69
N LEU A 137 3.83 -21.46 2.47
CA LEU A 137 5.16 -22.06 2.60
C LEU A 137 5.71 -22.53 1.25
N SER A 138 4.88 -23.17 0.43
CA SER A 138 5.26 -23.72 -0.87
C SER A 138 4.95 -22.77 -2.05
N MET A 139 4.23 -21.66 -1.81
CA MET A 139 3.80 -20.76 -2.89
C MET A 139 5.01 -20.05 -3.52
N PRO A 140 5.18 -20.12 -4.86
CA PRO A 140 6.29 -19.46 -5.54
C PRO A 140 6.09 -17.94 -5.62
N ASN A 141 7.18 -17.22 -5.90
CA ASN A 141 7.12 -15.80 -6.25
C ASN A 141 6.42 -15.61 -7.61
N THR A 142 5.71 -14.51 -7.77
CA THR A 142 5.04 -14.12 -9.02
C THR A 142 5.51 -12.73 -9.45
N GLY A 143 6.12 -12.61 -10.62
CA GLY A 143 6.62 -11.35 -11.14
C GLY A 143 7.79 -10.79 -10.33
N SER A 144 7.86 -9.47 -10.23
CA SER A 144 8.87 -8.72 -9.47
C SER A 144 8.20 -7.75 -8.50
N TRP A 145 8.90 -7.37 -7.45
CA TRP A 145 8.42 -6.43 -6.43
C TRP A 145 9.52 -5.46 -6.00
#